data_44ef12a915c86a935b2ba9697c2fdb5c
#
_entry.id   44ef12a915c86a935b2ba9697c2fdb5c
#
_cell.length_a   1.000
_cell.length_b   1.000
_cell.length_c   1.000
_cell.angle_alpha   90.00
_cell.angle_beta   90.00
_cell.angle_gamma   90.00
#
_symmetry.space_group_name_H-M   'P 1'
#
loop_
_entity.id
_entity.type
_entity.pdbx_description
1 polymer ?
#
loop_
_entity_poly.entity_id
_entity_poly.type
_entity_poly.pdbx_seq_one_letter_code
_entity_poly.pdbx_strand_id
1 'polypeptide(L)'
;VVGVQGNAGQANYAASKAGILGFTKSVALELGSRSIRCNAIAPGFIETEMTAKLDADTVQGWRDAIPLKRGGSPEDVANACIFLASDMSSYVTGQTLNVCGGMITA
;
A
#
# COMPACT_ATOMS: atom_id res chain seq x y z
N VAL A 1 -12.25 -9.59 -11.14
CA VAL A 1 -13.24 -8.64 -10.62
C VAL A 1 -13.20 -7.35 -11.42
N VAL A 2 -12.04 -6.74 -11.48
CA VAL A 2 -11.86 -5.51 -12.23
C VAL A 2 -12.17 -5.72 -13.70
N GLY A 3 -11.77 -6.85 -14.26
CA GLY A 3 -12.03 -7.16 -15.65
C GLY A 3 -13.51 -7.29 -15.99
N VAL A 4 -14.31 -7.84 -15.07
CA VAL A 4 -15.74 -8.04 -15.28
C VAL A 4 -16.53 -6.79 -14.95
N GLN A 5 -16.26 -6.20 -13.81
CA GLN A 5 -16.99 -5.03 -13.34
C GLN A 5 -16.34 -3.73 -13.82
N GLY A 6 -15.18 -3.85 -14.44
CA GLY A 6 -14.54 -2.79 -15.16
C GLY A 6 -14.48 -1.48 -14.39
N ASN A 7 -15.14 -0.49 -15.01
CA ASN A 7 -15.07 0.89 -14.50
C ASN A 7 -15.67 1.07 -13.11
N ALA A 8 -16.71 0.29 -12.76
CA ALA A 8 -17.34 0.43 -11.44
C ALA A 8 -16.40 -0.02 -10.33
N GLY A 9 -15.71 -1.16 -10.52
CA GLY A 9 -14.74 -1.65 -9.54
C GLY A 9 -13.56 -0.71 -9.40
N GLN A 10 -13.06 -0.20 -10.51
CA GLN A 10 -11.94 0.74 -10.50
C GLN A 10 -12.31 2.07 -9.87
N ALA A 11 -13.53 2.57 -10.13
CA ALA A 11 -14.00 3.81 -9.54
C ALA A 11 -14.12 3.69 -8.02
N ASN A 12 -14.67 2.58 -7.52
CA ASN A 12 -14.79 2.33 -6.09
C ASN A 12 -13.43 2.23 -5.43
N TYR A 13 -12.49 1.53 -6.06
CA TYR A 13 -11.13 1.40 -5.54
C TYR A 13 -10.45 2.76 -5.48
N ALA A 14 -10.54 3.54 -6.54
CA ALA A 14 -9.93 4.86 -6.60
C ALA A 14 -10.53 5.80 -5.57
N ALA A 15 -11.85 5.76 -5.37
CA ALA A 15 -12.53 6.58 -4.39
C ALA A 15 -12.09 6.20 -2.97
N SER A 16 -12.02 4.90 -2.67
CA SER A 16 -11.57 4.42 -1.36
C SER A 16 -10.14 4.83 -1.08
N LYS A 17 -9.26 4.70 -2.07
CA LYS A 17 -7.85 5.07 -1.93
C LYS A 17 -7.73 6.58 -1.70
N ALA A 18 -8.42 7.39 -2.48
CA ALA A 18 -8.40 8.84 -2.32
C ALA A 18 -8.93 9.25 -0.95
N GLY A 19 -9.98 8.58 -0.48
CA GLY A 19 -10.55 8.80 0.84
C GLY A 19 -9.55 8.53 1.95
N ILE A 20 -8.82 7.43 1.87
CA ILE A 20 -7.80 7.09 2.87
C ILE A 20 -6.66 8.10 2.86
N LEU A 21 -6.21 8.52 1.69
CA LEU A 21 -5.15 9.53 1.58
C LEU A 21 -5.58 10.84 2.19
N GLY A 22 -6.80 11.30 1.87
CA GLY A 22 -7.35 12.52 2.41
C GLY A 22 -7.55 12.45 3.92
N PHE A 23 -8.09 11.35 4.41
CA PHE A 23 -8.30 11.12 5.83
C PHE A 23 -6.97 11.14 6.59
N THR A 24 -5.97 10.44 6.08
CA THR A 24 -4.64 10.40 6.69
C THR A 24 -4.05 11.79 6.84
N LYS A 25 -4.11 12.58 5.79
CA LYS A 25 -3.58 13.95 5.82
C LYS A 25 -4.35 14.84 6.79
N SER A 26 -5.68 14.75 6.78
CA SER A 26 -6.52 15.55 7.65
C SER A 26 -6.28 15.24 9.12
N VAL A 27 -6.19 13.96 9.47
CA VAL A 27 -5.91 13.55 10.85
C VAL A 27 -4.51 13.99 11.27
N ALA A 28 -3.53 13.86 10.38
CA ALA A 28 -2.17 14.29 10.68
C ALA A 28 -2.10 15.79 10.98
N LEU A 29 -2.77 16.59 10.19
CA LEU A 29 -2.82 18.05 10.39
C LEU A 29 -3.57 18.43 11.66
N GLU A 30 -4.66 17.73 11.94
CA GLU A 30 -5.51 18.03 13.09
C GLU A 30 -4.85 17.66 14.41
N LEU A 31 -4.17 16.51 14.46
CA LEU A 31 -3.64 15.97 15.70
C LEU A 31 -2.13 16.17 15.88
N GLY A 32 -1.47 16.78 14.91
CA GLY A 32 -0.02 17.00 14.97
C GLY A 32 0.43 17.82 16.19
N SER A 33 -0.39 18.82 16.59
CA SER A 33 -0.09 19.64 17.75
C SER A 33 -0.08 18.85 19.07
N ARG A 34 -0.69 17.67 19.05
CA ARG A 34 -0.71 16.75 20.20
C ARG A 34 0.37 15.68 20.11
N SER A 35 1.26 15.79 19.14
CA SER A 35 2.29 14.79 18.86
C SER A 35 1.70 13.43 18.48
N ILE A 36 0.53 13.44 17.87
CA ILE A 36 -0.10 12.23 17.34
C ILE A 36 0.17 12.21 15.86
N ARG A 37 0.78 11.14 15.38
CA ARG A 37 1.10 10.93 13.98
C ARG A 37 0.07 10.03 13.32
N CYS A 38 -0.19 10.26 12.05
CA CYS A 38 -1.08 9.43 11.26
C CYS A 38 -0.45 9.22 9.89
N ASN A 39 -0.19 7.99 9.55
CA ASN A 39 0.37 7.61 8.27
C ASN A 39 -0.40 6.42 7.72
N ALA A 40 -0.32 6.22 6.42
CA ALA A 40 -0.96 5.10 5.75
C ALA A 40 0.08 4.24 5.04
N ILE A 41 -0.26 2.97 4.85
CA ILE A 41 0.54 2.05 4.06
C ILE A 41 -0.31 1.60 2.88
N ALA A 42 0.28 1.64 1.70
CA ALA A 42 -0.34 1.18 0.47
C ALA A 42 0.45 -0.01 -0.06
N PRO A 43 0.06 -1.25 0.27
CA PRO A 43 0.73 -2.43 -0.26
C PRO A 43 0.48 -2.57 -1.75
N GLY A 44 1.48 -3.04 -2.48
CA GLY A 44 1.32 -3.44 -3.86
C GLY A 44 0.95 -4.92 -3.96
N PHE A 45 1.57 -5.63 -4.89
CA PHE A 45 1.35 -7.06 -5.03
C PHE A 45 2.07 -7.81 -3.92
N ILE A 46 1.32 -8.45 -3.05
CA ILE A 46 1.83 -9.23 -1.92
C ILE A 46 1.53 -10.70 -2.17
N GLU A 47 2.56 -11.52 -2.21
CA GLU A 47 2.42 -12.96 -2.44
C GLU A 47 2.07 -13.66 -1.13
N THR A 48 1.00 -14.44 -1.19
CA THR A 48 0.47 -15.19 -0.05
C THR A 48 0.17 -16.61 -0.51
N GLU A 49 -0.33 -17.44 0.39
CA GLU A 49 -0.80 -18.78 0.02
C GLU A 49 -1.89 -18.74 -1.03
N MET A 50 -2.72 -17.70 -1.03
CA MET A 50 -3.77 -17.55 -2.03
C MET A 50 -3.20 -17.30 -3.42
N THR A 51 -2.14 -16.50 -3.52
CA THR A 51 -1.51 -16.24 -4.82
C THR A 51 -0.78 -17.48 -5.34
N ALA A 52 -0.29 -18.33 -4.46
CA ALA A 52 0.35 -19.57 -4.86
C ALA A 52 -0.59 -20.53 -5.57
N LYS A 53 -1.90 -20.35 -5.43
CA LYS A 53 -2.92 -21.15 -6.10
C LYS A 53 -3.29 -20.63 -7.48
N LEU A 54 -2.78 -19.46 -7.85
CA LEU A 54 -3.05 -18.86 -9.14
C LEU A 54 -2.13 -19.44 -10.20
N ASP A 55 -2.47 -19.19 -11.46
CA ASP A 55 -1.66 -19.61 -12.59
C ASP A 55 -0.25 -19.05 -12.50
N ALA A 56 0.75 -19.93 -12.62
CA ALA A 56 2.15 -19.54 -12.47
C ALA A 56 2.58 -18.48 -13.50
N ASP A 57 2.10 -18.58 -14.73
CA ASP A 57 2.45 -17.60 -15.75
C ASP A 57 1.86 -16.23 -15.47
N THR A 58 0.65 -16.20 -14.93
CA THR A 58 0.00 -14.95 -14.52
C THR A 58 0.78 -14.28 -13.41
N VAL A 59 1.15 -15.04 -12.39
CA VAL A 59 1.93 -14.52 -11.27
C VAL A 59 3.30 -14.04 -11.73
N GLN A 60 3.95 -14.78 -12.61
CA GLN A 60 5.25 -14.36 -13.14
C GLN A 60 5.14 -13.07 -13.95
N GLY A 61 4.05 -12.91 -14.69
CA GLY A 61 3.79 -11.65 -15.40
C GLY A 61 3.68 -10.47 -14.46
N TRP A 62 3.03 -10.65 -13.31
CA TRP A 62 2.96 -9.60 -12.29
C TRP A 62 4.33 -9.28 -11.71
N ARG A 63 5.13 -10.30 -11.40
CA ARG A 63 6.50 -10.10 -10.90
C ARG A 63 7.36 -9.35 -11.88
N ASP A 64 7.23 -9.68 -13.18
CA ASP A 64 8.02 -9.04 -14.23
C ASP A 64 7.70 -7.56 -14.38
N ALA A 65 6.49 -7.15 -14.06
CA ALA A 65 6.08 -5.75 -14.11
C ALA A 65 6.57 -4.93 -12.92
N ILE A 66 7.06 -5.59 -11.87
CA ILE A 66 7.56 -4.92 -10.67
C ILE A 66 9.05 -4.65 -10.82
N PRO A 67 9.53 -3.43 -10.57
CA PRO A 67 10.97 -3.13 -10.68
C PRO A 67 11.87 -4.06 -9.87
N LEU A 68 11.48 -4.44 -8.64
CA LEU A 68 12.25 -5.38 -7.84
C LEU A 68 12.06 -6.85 -8.28
N LYS A 69 11.20 -7.10 -9.27
CA LYS A 69 11.03 -8.41 -9.92
C LYS A 69 10.52 -9.50 -8.98
N ARG A 70 9.83 -9.12 -7.94
CA ARG A 70 9.16 -10.06 -7.02
C ARG A 70 7.96 -9.39 -6.39
N GLY A 71 7.00 -10.20 -5.97
CA GLY A 71 5.96 -9.73 -5.06
C GLY A 71 6.55 -9.50 -3.68
N GLY A 72 5.88 -8.69 -2.89
CA GLY A 72 6.25 -8.53 -1.49
C GLY A 72 5.73 -9.69 -0.65
N SER A 73 6.24 -9.80 0.56
CA SER A 73 5.73 -10.74 1.55
C SER A 73 4.88 -9.99 2.58
N PRO A 74 4.03 -10.71 3.34
CA PRO A 74 3.35 -10.10 4.48
C PRO A 74 4.32 -9.44 5.45
N GLU A 75 5.54 -9.99 5.60
CA GLU A 75 6.57 -9.41 6.46
C GLU A 75 7.07 -8.07 5.93
N ASP A 76 7.14 -7.89 4.62
CA ASP A 76 7.50 -6.59 4.05
C ASP A 76 6.52 -5.51 4.48
N VAL A 77 5.24 -5.83 4.50
CA VAL A 77 4.20 -4.90 4.96
C VAL A 77 4.29 -4.69 6.48
N ALA A 78 4.48 -5.77 7.22
CA ALA A 78 4.61 -5.69 8.68
C ALA A 78 5.81 -4.84 9.09
N ASN A 79 6.94 -4.96 8.40
CA ASN A 79 8.12 -4.17 8.68
C ASN A 79 7.88 -2.67 8.43
N ALA A 80 7.12 -2.34 7.40
CA ALA A 80 6.74 -0.96 7.14
C ALA A 80 5.84 -0.42 8.26
N CYS A 81 4.90 -1.25 8.76
CA CYS A 81 4.04 -0.88 9.89
C CYS A 81 4.88 -0.63 11.15
N ILE A 82 5.83 -1.48 11.44
CA ILE A 82 6.71 -1.34 12.61
C ILE A 82 7.52 -0.04 12.50
N PHE A 83 8.06 0.25 11.33
CA PHE A 83 8.78 1.50 11.12
C PHE A 83 7.89 2.72 11.41
N LEU A 84 6.68 2.75 10.85
CA LEU A 84 5.79 3.88 11.03
C LEU A 84 5.24 3.99 12.46
N ALA A 85 5.17 2.89 13.19
CA ALA A 85 4.70 2.89 14.58
C ALA A 85 5.82 3.19 15.58
N SER A 86 7.06 3.20 15.14
CA SER A 86 8.22 3.35 16.03
C SER A 86 8.76 4.77 16.05
N ASP A 87 9.66 5.03 16.99
CA ASP A 87 10.33 6.31 17.10
C ASP A 87 11.25 6.61 15.92
N MET A 88 11.59 5.58 15.14
CA MET A 88 12.39 5.75 13.94
C MET A 88 11.72 6.67 12.91
N SER A 89 10.41 6.77 12.96
CA SER A 89 9.62 7.63 12.09
C SER A 89 9.02 8.83 12.83
N SER A 90 9.64 9.27 13.92
CA SER A 90 9.07 10.28 14.82
C SER A 90 8.76 11.62 14.14
N TYR A 91 9.40 11.92 13.04
CA TYR A 91 9.16 13.16 12.29
C TYR A 91 8.38 12.92 11.00
N VAL A 92 7.67 11.79 10.90
CA VAL A 92 6.89 11.39 9.71
C VAL A 92 5.41 11.36 10.08
N THR A 93 4.63 12.21 9.45
CA THR A 93 3.17 12.20 9.62
C THR A 93 2.51 12.68 8.33
N GLY A 94 1.28 12.25 8.10
CA GLY A 94 0.51 12.63 6.92
C GLY A 94 0.98 11.97 5.63
N GLN A 95 1.79 10.95 5.72
CA GLN A 95 2.40 10.31 4.56
C GLN A 95 1.74 8.97 4.25
N THR A 96 1.81 8.60 2.98
CA THR A 96 1.46 7.26 2.53
C THR A 96 2.72 6.58 2.04
N LEU A 97 3.05 5.46 2.64
CA LEU A 97 4.23 4.68 2.27
C LEU A 97 3.78 3.55 1.34
N ASN A 98 4.24 3.60 0.10
CA ASN A 98 3.98 2.53 -0.86
C ASN A 98 4.96 1.38 -0.63
N VAL A 99 4.43 0.18 -0.41
CA VAL A 99 5.22 -1.04 -0.24
C VAL A 99 4.93 -1.91 -1.44
N CYS A 100 5.59 -1.64 -2.54
CA CYS A 100 5.18 -2.13 -3.86
C CYS A 100 6.34 -2.53 -4.78
N GLY A 101 7.56 -2.62 -4.25
CA GLY A 101 8.72 -3.01 -5.05
C GLY A 101 9.07 -2.03 -6.16
N GLY A 102 8.59 -0.80 -6.08
CA GLY A 102 8.88 0.25 -7.05
C GLY A 102 7.84 0.43 -8.14
N MET A 103 6.70 -0.29 -8.06
CA MET A 103 5.65 -0.12 -9.06
C MET A 103 5.09 1.30 -9.10
N ILE A 104 5.07 1.96 -7.95
CA ILE A 104 4.65 3.34 -7.82
C ILE A 104 5.83 4.11 -7.24
N THR A 105 6.29 5.12 -7.96
CA THR A 105 7.47 5.88 -7.57
C THR A 105 7.16 7.34 -7.24
N ALA A 106 5.91 7.71 -7.35
CA ALA A 106 5.49 9.08 -7.04
C ALA A 106 4.95 9.23 -5.64
#